data_ccec99e5f8062216b4614368678c8087
#
_entry.id   ccec99e5f8062216b4614368678c8087
#
_cell.length_a   1.000
_cell.length_b   1.000
_cell.length_c   1.000
_cell.angle_alpha   90.00
_cell.angle_beta   90.00
_cell.angle_gamma   90.00
#
_symmetry.space_group_name_H-M   'P 1'
#
loop_
_entity.id
_entity.type
_entity.pdbx_description
1 polymer ?
#
loop_
_entity_poly.entity_id
_entity_poly.type
_entity_poly.pdbx_seq_one_letter_code
_entity_poly.pdbx_strand_id
1 'polypeptide(L)'
;MALGAEYEYANFGSSRLYYNDGTPMDNQNEYTKSTLKGQHTLRVGMETRISSAFSVRAGYNYSTSAFKDGAYKSLNANDMRTDTEYTNDLARNTVTVGLGYRSKWFYTDLAYKYDVYKSDFYAFSDEALQATKVTNERHQLLFTLGVHF
;
A
#
# COMPACT_ATOMS: atom_id res chain seq x y z
N MET A 1 -7.23 -6.85 -27.04
CA MET A 1 -7.56 -6.22 -25.74
C MET A 1 -7.38 -7.27 -24.66
N ALA A 2 -6.68 -6.96 -23.59
CA ALA A 2 -6.55 -7.79 -22.40
C ALA A 2 -7.11 -7.02 -21.19
N LEU A 3 -7.79 -7.75 -20.30
CA LEU A 3 -8.31 -7.23 -19.03
C LEU A 3 -7.80 -8.13 -17.91
N GLY A 4 -7.43 -7.55 -16.79
CA GLY A 4 -7.01 -8.26 -15.59
C GLY A 4 -7.67 -7.64 -14.36
N ALA A 5 -8.07 -8.50 -13.43
CA ALA A 5 -8.53 -8.11 -12.11
C ALA A 5 -7.92 -9.06 -11.08
N GLU A 6 -7.52 -8.50 -9.95
CA GLU A 6 -6.97 -9.23 -8.82
C GLU A 6 -7.59 -8.70 -7.53
N TYR A 7 -7.92 -9.61 -6.64
CA TYR A 7 -8.34 -9.29 -5.29
C TYR A 7 -7.43 -10.01 -4.30
N GLU A 8 -6.95 -9.27 -3.32
CA GLU A 8 -6.12 -9.77 -2.24
C GLU A 8 -6.74 -9.41 -0.89
N TYR A 9 -6.71 -10.36 0.03
CA TYR A 9 -7.10 -10.15 1.41
C TYR A 9 -5.99 -10.59 2.35
N ALA A 10 -5.55 -9.71 3.24
CA ALA A 10 -4.56 -10.00 4.27
C ALA A 10 -5.13 -9.64 5.65
N ASN A 11 -5.22 -10.60 6.57
CA ASN A 11 -5.74 -10.37 7.91
C ASN A 11 -4.61 -10.06 8.90
N PHE A 12 -4.25 -8.79 9.01
CA PHE A 12 -3.22 -8.33 9.95
C PHE A 12 -3.64 -8.45 11.41
N GLY A 13 -4.93 -8.35 11.73
CA GLY A 13 -5.44 -8.51 13.08
C GLY A 13 -5.31 -9.93 13.65
N SER A 14 -5.05 -10.93 12.78
CA SER A 14 -4.82 -12.31 13.19
C SER A 14 -3.35 -12.66 13.44
N SER A 15 -2.42 -11.73 13.15
CA SER A 15 -1.00 -11.92 13.41
C SER A 15 -0.74 -12.17 14.89
N ARG A 16 0.17 -13.11 15.19
CA ARG A 16 0.53 -13.46 16.57
C ARG A 16 2.04 -13.52 16.71
N LEU A 17 2.51 -12.93 17.80
CA LEU A 17 3.91 -12.89 18.19
C LEU A 17 4.14 -13.89 19.33
N TYR A 18 5.29 -14.54 19.30
CA TYR A 18 5.75 -15.50 20.29
C TYR A 18 7.18 -15.19 20.68
N TYR A 19 7.53 -15.44 21.91
CA TYR A 19 8.91 -15.48 22.36
C TYR A 19 9.64 -16.69 21.73
N ASN A 20 10.96 -16.68 21.81
CA ASN A 20 11.78 -17.75 21.23
C ASN A 20 11.54 -19.14 21.88
N ASP A 21 11.00 -19.18 23.07
CA ASP A 21 10.61 -20.38 23.81
C ASP A 21 9.20 -20.89 23.44
N GLY A 22 8.52 -20.20 22.51
CA GLY A 22 7.16 -20.54 22.09
C GLY A 22 6.05 -19.94 22.96
N THR A 23 6.37 -19.18 23.99
CA THR A 23 5.39 -18.51 24.84
C THR A 23 4.76 -17.34 24.06
N PRO A 24 3.41 -17.20 24.04
CA PRO A 24 2.76 -16.09 23.35
C PRO A 24 3.05 -14.75 24.02
N MET A 25 3.22 -13.72 23.23
CA MET A 25 3.35 -12.33 23.66
C MET A 25 1.96 -11.71 23.82
N ASP A 26 1.24 -12.08 24.89
CA ASP A 26 -0.19 -11.81 25.03
C ASP A 26 -0.56 -10.33 24.90
N ASN A 27 0.16 -9.44 25.58
CA ASN A 27 -0.12 -8.00 25.53
C ASN A 27 0.01 -7.43 24.11
N GLN A 28 1.08 -7.82 23.36
CA GLN A 28 1.30 -7.40 21.99
C GLN A 28 0.26 -8.01 21.04
N ASN A 29 -0.13 -9.26 21.29
CA ASN A 29 -1.14 -9.95 20.50
C ASN A 29 -2.53 -9.37 20.70
N GLU A 30 -2.89 -9.01 21.94
CA GLU A 30 -4.14 -8.32 22.24
C GLU A 30 -4.16 -6.92 21.61
N TYR A 31 -3.06 -6.19 21.70
CA TYR A 31 -2.90 -4.91 21.02
C TYR A 31 -3.06 -5.04 19.52
N THR A 32 -2.39 -6.00 18.88
CA THR A 32 -2.53 -6.27 17.43
C THR A 32 -3.99 -6.53 17.07
N LYS A 33 -4.68 -7.36 17.83
CA LYS A 33 -6.10 -7.66 17.63
C LYS A 33 -7.00 -6.45 17.82
N SER A 34 -6.68 -5.55 18.75
CA SER A 34 -7.49 -4.36 19.02
C SER A 34 -7.30 -3.25 17.99
N THR A 35 -6.10 -3.12 17.39
CA THR A 35 -5.74 -2.02 16.49
C THR A 35 -5.75 -2.38 15.01
N LEU A 36 -5.47 -3.63 14.64
CA LEU A 36 -5.40 -4.07 13.26
C LEU A 36 -6.64 -4.82 12.82
N LYS A 37 -6.90 -4.78 11.52
CA LYS A 37 -7.98 -5.48 10.83
C LYS A 37 -7.50 -6.10 9.53
N GLY A 38 -8.40 -6.76 8.81
CA GLY A 38 -8.14 -7.22 7.45
C GLY A 38 -8.01 -6.06 6.48
N GLN A 39 -7.02 -6.15 5.60
CA GLN A 39 -6.81 -5.26 4.47
C GLN A 39 -7.32 -5.93 3.20
N HIS A 40 -8.07 -5.19 2.42
CA HIS A 40 -8.54 -5.59 1.10
C HIS A 40 -7.79 -4.79 0.05
N THR A 41 -7.28 -5.47 -0.98
CA THR A 41 -6.65 -4.81 -2.13
C THR A 41 -7.34 -5.29 -3.40
N LEU A 42 -7.78 -4.33 -4.21
CA LEU A 42 -8.34 -4.57 -5.53
C LEU A 42 -7.42 -3.94 -6.57
N ARG A 43 -7.03 -4.74 -7.57
CA ARG A 43 -6.24 -4.29 -8.72
C ARG A 43 -7.01 -4.60 -9.98
N VAL A 44 -7.18 -3.61 -10.85
CA VAL A 44 -7.76 -3.79 -12.17
C VAL A 44 -6.86 -3.15 -13.20
N GLY A 45 -6.75 -3.78 -14.36
CA GLY A 45 -5.91 -3.27 -15.43
C GLY A 45 -6.43 -3.67 -16.80
N MET A 46 -6.11 -2.85 -17.78
CA MET A 46 -6.42 -3.12 -19.18
C MET A 46 -5.23 -2.77 -20.07
N GLU A 47 -5.09 -3.56 -21.13
CA GLU A 47 -4.22 -3.27 -22.24
C GLU A 47 -5.01 -3.41 -23.54
N THR A 48 -4.86 -2.45 -24.44
CA THR A 48 -5.39 -2.51 -25.77
C THR A 48 -4.35 -2.11 -26.80
N ARG A 49 -4.30 -2.82 -27.93
CA ARG A 49 -3.50 -2.43 -29.08
C ARG A 49 -4.34 -1.52 -29.95
N ILE A 50 -3.87 -0.30 -30.15
CA ILE A 50 -4.49 0.67 -31.07
C ILE A 50 -4.08 0.37 -32.50
N SER A 51 -2.85 -0.13 -32.69
CA SER A 51 -2.32 -0.57 -33.98
C SER A 51 -1.36 -1.75 -33.81
N SER A 52 -0.77 -2.23 -34.89
CA SER A 52 0.28 -3.26 -34.83
C SER A 52 1.52 -2.84 -34.01
N ALA A 53 1.77 -1.54 -33.93
CA ALA A 53 2.94 -0.97 -33.25
C ALA A 53 2.62 -0.33 -31.91
N PHE A 54 1.40 0.14 -31.66
CA PHE A 54 1.04 0.92 -30.49
C PHE A 54 0.08 0.19 -29.54
N SER A 55 0.37 0.26 -28.25
CA SER A 55 -0.50 -0.22 -27.16
C SER A 55 -0.72 0.86 -26.13
N VAL A 56 -1.90 0.84 -25.49
CA VAL A 56 -2.27 1.68 -24.37
C VAL A 56 -2.60 0.78 -23.19
N ARG A 57 -2.15 1.18 -22.01
CA ARG A 57 -2.42 0.51 -20.74
C ARG A 57 -3.04 1.47 -19.75
N ALA A 58 -3.95 0.98 -18.97
CA ALA A 58 -4.50 1.69 -17.82
C ALA A 58 -4.67 0.72 -16.66
N GLY A 59 -4.46 1.21 -15.44
CA GLY A 59 -4.63 0.39 -14.25
C GLY A 59 -5.05 1.23 -13.05
N TYR A 60 -5.77 0.58 -12.16
CA TYR A 60 -6.18 1.13 -10.88
C TYR A 60 -5.95 0.11 -9.77
N ASN A 61 -5.40 0.58 -8.67
CA ASN A 61 -5.21 -0.20 -7.46
C ASN A 61 -5.77 0.56 -6.27
N TYR A 62 -6.59 -0.12 -5.48
CA TYR A 62 -7.16 0.38 -4.25
C TYR A 62 -6.85 -0.58 -3.11
N SER A 63 -6.29 -0.06 -2.00
CA SER A 63 -6.09 -0.82 -0.78
C SER A 63 -6.75 -0.11 0.38
N THR A 64 -7.52 -0.87 1.19
CA THR A 64 -8.10 -0.35 2.42
C THR A 64 -7.02 -0.21 3.50
N SER A 65 -7.32 0.53 4.58
CA SER A 65 -6.46 0.55 5.76
C SER A 65 -6.39 -0.83 6.42
N ALA A 66 -5.22 -1.19 6.93
CA ALA A 66 -5.02 -2.30 7.85
C ALA A 66 -5.33 -1.92 9.32
N PHE A 67 -5.48 -0.63 9.62
CA PHE A 67 -5.81 -0.15 10.95
C PHE A 67 -7.32 -0.01 11.13
N LYS A 68 -7.81 -0.33 12.32
CA LYS A 68 -9.18 -0.02 12.72
C LYS A 68 -9.36 1.49 12.90
N ASP A 69 -10.58 1.96 12.78
CA ASP A 69 -10.90 3.36 13.01
C ASP A 69 -10.58 3.73 14.45
N GLY A 70 -9.87 4.84 14.65
CA GLY A 70 -9.40 5.27 15.94
C GLY A 70 -8.28 4.42 16.55
N ALA A 71 -7.64 3.55 15.79
CA ALA A 71 -6.49 2.78 16.25
C ALA A 71 -5.39 3.74 16.73
N TYR A 72 -4.96 3.51 17.95
CA TYR A 72 -3.99 4.32 18.65
C TYR A 72 -2.87 3.43 19.17
N LYS A 73 -1.62 3.81 18.91
CA LYS A 73 -0.48 3.06 19.38
C LYS A 73 -0.15 3.45 20.83
N SER A 74 -0.58 2.62 21.78
CA SER A 74 -0.17 2.71 23.16
C SER A 74 0.47 1.39 23.58
N LEU A 75 1.71 1.42 24.00
CA LEU A 75 2.39 0.27 24.61
C LEU A 75 2.24 0.36 26.14
N ASN A 76 1.05 0.06 26.63
CA ASN A 76 0.71 0.16 28.06
C ASN A 76 1.55 -0.75 28.99
N ALA A 77 2.23 -1.76 28.42
CA ALA A 77 3.00 -2.75 29.18
C ALA A 77 4.51 -2.46 29.21
N ASN A 78 4.96 -1.40 28.57
CA ASN A 78 6.37 -1.07 28.53
C ASN A 78 6.57 0.40 28.88
N ASP A 79 7.05 0.67 30.08
CA ASP A 79 7.39 2.03 30.55
C ASP A 79 8.53 2.68 29.71
N MET A 80 9.19 1.91 28.88
CA MET A 80 10.16 2.40 27.92
C MET A 80 9.48 2.72 26.58
N ARG A 81 9.14 3.97 26.38
CA ARG A 81 8.74 4.52 25.08
C ARG A 81 9.97 4.61 24.20
N THR A 82 10.12 3.66 23.30
CA THR A 82 11.23 3.66 22.34
C THR A 82 10.90 4.47 21.09
N ASP A 83 9.62 4.64 20.78
CA ASP A 83 9.16 5.38 19.60
C ASP A 83 8.64 6.75 20.03
N THR A 84 9.23 7.81 19.49
CA THR A 84 8.80 9.20 19.68
C THR A 84 7.69 9.59 18.71
N GLU A 85 7.52 8.84 17.63
CA GLU A 85 6.53 9.10 16.58
C GLU A 85 6.00 7.78 16.00
N TYR A 86 4.80 7.82 15.45
CA TYR A 86 4.23 6.70 14.70
C TYR A 86 3.15 7.15 13.71
N THR A 87 2.89 6.32 12.72
CA THR A 87 1.94 6.60 11.67
C THR A 87 1.02 5.40 11.44
N ASN A 88 -0.29 5.67 11.40
CA ASN A 88 -1.29 4.70 10.99
C ASN A 88 -1.66 4.95 9.53
N ASP A 89 -1.30 4.02 8.66
CA ASP A 89 -1.63 4.11 7.24
C ASP A 89 -3.11 3.85 6.99
N LEU A 90 -3.72 4.74 6.24
CA LEU A 90 -5.10 4.65 5.80
C LEU A 90 -5.21 4.04 4.38
N ALA A 91 -6.32 4.33 3.69
CA ALA A 91 -6.52 3.82 2.34
C ALA A 91 -5.54 4.42 1.32
N ARG A 92 -5.14 3.59 0.35
CA ARG A 92 -4.25 3.95 -0.74
C ARG A 92 -4.93 3.79 -2.08
N ASN A 93 -4.74 4.78 -2.95
CA ASN A 93 -5.22 4.77 -4.34
C ASN A 93 -4.03 4.95 -5.27
N THR A 94 -3.99 4.13 -6.31
CA THR A 94 -2.96 4.23 -7.35
C THR A 94 -3.63 4.17 -8.71
N VAL A 95 -3.33 5.15 -9.56
CA VAL A 95 -3.74 5.18 -10.98
C VAL A 95 -2.49 5.06 -11.84
N THR A 96 -2.56 4.25 -12.88
CA THR A 96 -1.47 4.08 -13.84
C THR A 96 -1.99 4.22 -15.27
N VAL A 97 -1.23 4.89 -16.12
CA VAL A 97 -1.46 4.93 -17.56
C VAL A 97 -0.15 4.70 -18.27
N GLY A 98 -0.20 4.05 -19.42
CA GLY A 98 1.01 3.72 -20.18
C GLY A 98 0.79 3.69 -21.68
N LEU A 99 1.84 4.03 -22.42
CA LEU A 99 1.92 3.94 -23.88
C LEU A 99 3.10 3.06 -24.22
N GLY A 100 2.86 2.06 -25.08
CA GLY A 100 3.88 1.18 -25.59
C GLY A 100 4.00 1.32 -27.11
N TYR A 101 5.24 1.33 -27.60
CA TYR A 101 5.55 1.25 -29.01
C TYR A 101 6.48 0.07 -29.25
N ARG A 102 6.18 -0.75 -30.26
CA ARG A 102 6.99 -1.88 -30.69
C ARG A 102 7.26 -1.84 -32.20
N SER A 103 8.55 -1.92 -32.51
CA SER A 103 9.07 -2.08 -33.86
C SER A 103 9.69 -3.48 -34.05
N LYS A 104 10.23 -3.79 -35.20
CA LYS A 104 10.99 -5.03 -35.46
C LYS A 104 12.29 -5.11 -34.66
N TRP A 105 12.91 -3.97 -34.35
CA TRP A 105 14.24 -3.87 -33.78
C TRP A 105 14.27 -3.42 -32.37
N PHE A 106 13.26 -2.66 -31.93
CA PHE A 106 13.21 -2.13 -30.58
C PHE A 106 11.77 -1.98 -30.08
N TYR A 107 11.62 -1.84 -28.78
CA TYR A 107 10.39 -1.43 -28.13
C TYR A 107 10.68 -0.32 -27.14
N THR A 108 9.69 0.49 -26.87
CA THR A 108 9.74 1.52 -25.82
C THR A 108 8.40 1.60 -25.13
N ASP A 109 8.45 1.81 -23.81
CA ASP A 109 7.28 2.04 -22.98
C ASP A 109 7.46 3.32 -22.19
N LEU A 110 6.41 4.12 -22.12
CA LEU A 110 6.27 5.27 -21.25
C LEU A 110 5.10 5.01 -20.31
N ALA A 111 5.33 5.06 -19.01
CA ALA A 111 4.30 4.87 -18.01
C ALA A 111 4.30 6.01 -17.00
N TYR A 112 3.11 6.46 -16.65
CA TYR A 112 2.88 7.40 -15.57
C TYR A 112 2.09 6.72 -14.46
N LYS A 113 2.52 6.92 -13.22
CA LYS A 113 1.86 6.45 -12.01
C LYS A 113 1.59 7.62 -11.08
N TYR A 114 0.35 7.73 -10.65
CA TYR A 114 -0.09 8.59 -9.57
C TYR A 114 -0.51 7.73 -8.38
N ASP A 115 0.07 7.99 -7.23
CA ASP A 115 -0.15 7.26 -5.99
C ASP A 115 -0.50 8.24 -4.88
N VAL A 116 -1.62 8.05 -4.22
CA VAL A 116 -2.06 8.87 -3.10
C VAL A 116 -2.48 7.98 -1.93
N TYR A 117 -1.95 8.26 -0.77
CA TYR A 117 -2.40 7.66 0.47
C TYR A 117 -2.47 8.68 1.59
N LYS A 118 -3.36 8.42 2.52
CA LYS A 118 -3.54 9.23 3.72
C LYS A 118 -2.98 8.48 4.91
N SER A 119 -2.48 9.22 5.88
CA SER A 119 -2.04 8.66 7.15
C SER A 119 -2.37 9.60 8.30
N ASP A 120 -2.50 9.01 9.47
CA ASP A 120 -2.61 9.71 10.74
C ASP A 120 -1.26 9.65 11.43
N PHE A 121 -0.61 10.79 11.57
CA PHE A 121 0.67 10.93 12.24
C PHE A 121 0.48 11.42 13.67
N TYR A 122 1.18 10.78 14.59
CA TYR A 122 1.21 11.13 16.00
C TYR A 122 2.67 11.37 16.43
N ALA A 123 2.94 12.56 16.99
CA ALA A 123 4.30 12.94 17.37
C ALA A 123 4.82 12.14 18.58
N PHE A 124 3.92 11.67 19.44
CA PHE A 124 4.24 10.84 20.61
C PHE A 124 3.00 10.06 21.07
N SER A 125 3.20 9.10 21.95
CA SER A 125 2.14 8.25 22.46
C SER A 125 1.43 8.92 23.65
N ASP A 126 0.35 9.65 23.38
CA ASP A 126 -0.53 10.27 24.36
C ASP A 126 -1.98 10.13 23.90
N GLU A 127 -2.85 9.63 24.76
CA GLU A 127 -4.27 9.39 24.44
C GLU A 127 -5.03 10.69 24.11
N ALA A 128 -4.60 11.82 24.65
CA ALA A 128 -5.19 13.13 24.38
C ALA A 128 -4.72 13.75 23.06
N LEU A 129 -3.68 13.19 22.42
CA LEU A 129 -3.10 13.74 21.22
C LEU A 129 -3.97 13.45 20.01
N GLN A 130 -4.37 14.52 19.32
CA GLN A 130 -5.06 14.40 18.03
C GLN A 130 -4.08 14.10 16.90
N ALA A 131 -4.48 13.23 15.99
CA ALA A 131 -3.71 12.90 14.83
C ALA A 131 -3.51 14.10 13.89
N THR A 132 -2.28 14.29 13.42
CA THR A 132 -2.01 15.14 12.27
C THR A 132 -2.35 14.38 10.99
N LYS A 133 -3.31 14.89 10.22
CA LYS A 133 -3.70 14.29 8.93
C LYS A 133 -2.65 14.58 7.88
N VAL A 134 -2.03 13.55 7.35
CA VAL A 134 -1.01 13.65 6.30
C VAL A 134 -1.56 13.04 5.01
N THR A 135 -1.48 13.78 3.93
CA THR A 135 -1.76 13.26 2.58
C THR A 135 -0.44 13.19 1.81
N ASN A 136 -0.09 11.99 1.38
CA ASN A 136 1.10 11.74 0.58
C ASN A 136 0.69 11.53 -0.87
N GLU A 137 1.20 12.34 -1.76
CA GLU A 137 1.01 12.27 -3.20
C GLU A 137 2.34 12.00 -3.87
N ARG A 138 2.34 11.03 -4.80
CA ARG A 138 3.54 10.66 -5.51
C ARG A 138 3.25 10.50 -7.00
N HIS A 139 4.01 11.23 -7.79
CA HIS A 139 4.01 11.16 -9.25
C HIS A 139 5.29 10.46 -9.72
N GLN A 140 5.15 9.48 -10.58
CA GLN A 140 6.28 8.75 -11.17
C GLN A 140 6.10 8.65 -12.68
N LEU A 141 7.16 8.95 -13.39
CA LEU A 141 7.26 8.73 -14.83
C LEU A 141 8.35 7.67 -15.07
N LEU A 142 8.01 6.62 -15.79
CA LEU A 142 8.92 5.53 -16.12
C LEU A 142 9.06 5.45 -17.63
N PHE A 143 10.30 5.33 -18.08
CA PHE A 143 10.63 5.12 -19.48
C PHE A 143 11.46 3.84 -19.62
N THR A 144 11.08 2.99 -20.55
CA THR A 144 11.78 1.75 -20.89
C THR A 144 12.14 1.74 -22.35
N LEU A 145 13.36 1.37 -22.67
CA LEU A 145 13.82 1.11 -24.03
C LEU A 145 14.45 -0.28 -24.08
N GLY A 146 14.04 -1.09 -25.03
CA GLY A 146 14.63 -2.40 -25.25
C GLY A 146 14.86 -2.67 -26.75
N VAL A 147 15.84 -3.52 -27.05
CA VAL A 147 16.19 -3.91 -28.41
C VAL A 147 15.98 -5.41 -28.59
N HIS A 148 15.60 -5.80 -29.81
CA HIS A 148 15.51 -7.19 -30.24
C HIS A 148 16.68 -7.50 -31.17
N PHE A 149 17.33 -8.61 -30.96
CA PHE A 149 18.41 -9.14 -31.79
C PHE A 149 17.90 -10.32 -32.64
#